data_c4546e5c82c7d38b0c1a93e76ebdb3b0
#
_entry.id   c4546e5c82c7d38b0c1a93e76ebdb3b0
#
_cell.length_a   1.000
_cell.length_b   1.000
_cell.length_c   1.000
_cell.angle_alpha   90.00
_cell.angle_beta   90.00
_cell.angle_gamma   90.00
#
_symmetry.space_group_name_H-M   'P 1'
#
loop_
_entity.id
_entity.type
_entity.pdbx_description
1 polymer ?
#
loop_
_entity_poly.entity_id
_entity_poly.type
_entity_poly.pdbx_seq_one_letter_code
_entity_poly.pdbx_strand_id
1 'polypeptide(L)'
;MLNGKSMNGEVSPEQAQRIIDMLTEGGAIDSVNAPLALRLIPLAEELENHDLVGRLIAHAEGVAADELETGWVNFEKLRFDNAPIDNFVELAAMAENIADGNPLAAAVLHHVGLLYLSAEDYDNCKMFTTRSMRVREQIDDQAGLVYSLALLEACEKRQNNHDSALAHGTRRLEILTKLGDREGLMESMADVAHTQATLGSLDAAIDLYNQSLELSNELEDVSGQFVARWGLADICEIQGDYQTAMLHLSDCLHSFIAFGLPAPTPIRERLDALTKLELPSEEE
;
A
#
# COMPACT_ATOMS: atom_id res chain seq x y z
N MET A 1 4.01 2.99 -9.65
CA MET A 1 3.64 4.42 -9.74
C MET A 1 4.80 5.21 -10.33
N LEU A 2 4.66 5.61 -11.59
CA LEU A 2 5.69 6.33 -12.36
C LEU A 2 5.46 7.85 -12.20
N ASN A 3 5.83 8.43 -11.06
CA ASN A 3 5.88 9.87 -10.84
C ASN A 3 7.33 10.32 -10.69
N GLY A 4 8.00 10.50 -11.83
CA GLY A 4 9.32 11.13 -11.88
C GLY A 4 9.61 11.68 -13.25
N LYS A 5 9.45 13.00 -13.41
CA LYS A 5 9.85 13.88 -14.52
C LYS A 5 9.62 13.38 -15.94
N SER A 6 8.60 14.03 -16.56
CA SER A 6 8.52 14.37 -18.00
C SER A 6 9.00 13.29 -18.99
N MET A 7 8.15 12.30 -19.21
CA MET A 7 8.08 11.67 -20.53
C MET A 7 6.99 12.45 -21.30
N ASN A 8 7.37 13.14 -22.35
CA ASN A 8 6.53 14.02 -23.15
C ASN A 8 5.31 13.25 -23.67
N GLY A 9 4.13 13.63 -23.19
CA GLY A 9 2.83 13.09 -23.56
C GLY A 9 2.06 12.60 -22.34
N GLU A 10 1.73 13.50 -21.39
CA GLU A 10 0.85 13.16 -20.26
C GLU A 10 -0.54 12.79 -20.79
N VAL A 11 -0.83 11.52 -20.84
CA VAL A 11 -2.17 10.99 -21.04
C VAL A 11 -2.90 11.18 -19.72
N SER A 12 -4.06 11.89 -19.74
CA SER A 12 -4.88 12.06 -18.53
C SER A 12 -5.45 10.69 -18.09
N PRO A 13 -5.86 10.53 -16.82
CA PRO A 13 -6.52 9.29 -16.37
C PRO A 13 -7.71 8.88 -17.24
N GLU A 14 -8.53 9.86 -17.68
CA GLU A 14 -9.67 9.61 -18.56
C GLU A 14 -9.23 9.16 -19.97
N GLN A 15 -8.11 9.69 -20.46
CA GLN A 15 -7.54 9.22 -21.73
C GLN A 15 -6.96 7.81 -21.62
N ALA A 16 -6.28 7.51 -20.53
CA ALA A 16 -5.77 6.17 -20.23
C ALA A 16 -6.92 5.16 -20.16
N GLN A 17 -8.01 5.50 -19.47
CA GLN A 17 -9.19 4.66 -19.39
C GLN A 17 -9.79 4.40 -20.77
N ARG A 18 -9.97 5.41 -21.61
CA ARG A 18 -10.48 5.23 -22.99
C ARG A 18 -9.58 4.33 -23.85
N ILE A 19 -8.26 4.43 -23.66
CA ILE A 19 -7.32 3.55 -24.38
C ILE A 19 -7.49 2.10 -23.89
N ILE A 20 -7.59 1.88 -22.57
CA ILE A 20 -7.84 0.55 -22.01
C ILE A 20 -9.14 -0.04 -22.53
N ASP A 21 -10.24 0.74 -22.54
CA ASP A 21 -11.53 0.29 -23.04
C ASP A 21 -11.44 -0.13 -24.51
N MET A 22 -10.81 0.70 -25.35
CA MET A 22 -10.57 0.41 -26.76
C MET A 22 -9.74 -0.88 -26.95
N LEU A 23 -8.66 -1.05 -26.17
CA LEU A 23 -7.80 -2.23 -26.26
C LEU A 23 -8.48 -3.50 -25.75
N THR A 24 -9.36 -3.38 -24.76
CA THR A 24 -10.18 -4.47 -24.22
C THR A 24 -11.21 -4.94 -25.27
N GLU A 25 -11.77 -4.02 -26.04
CA GLU A 25 -12.70 -4.30 -27.15
C GLU A 25 -12.01 -4.84 -28.42
N GLY A 26 -10.69 -5.06 -28.37
CA GLY A 26 -9.90 -5.60 -29.50
C GLY A 26 -9.34 -4.55 -30.45
N GLY A 27 -9.25 -3.29 -30.02
CA GLY A 27 -8.58 -2.22 -30.76
C GLY A 27 -7.09 -2.49 -30.98
N ALA A 28 -6.53 -1.84 -32.01
CA ALA A 28 -5.13 -2.00 -32.37
C ALA A 28 -4.20 -1.32 -31.38
N ILE A 29 -3.15 -2.02 -30.93
CA ILE A 29 -2.14 -1.57 -29.98
C ILE A 29 -0.98 -0.83 -30.67
N ASP A 30 -0.88 -0.91 -32.00
CA ASP A 30 0.30 -0.49 -32.80
C ASP A 30 0.69 0.99 -32.63
N SER A 31 -0.24 1.84 -32.19
CA SER A 31 0.00 3.27 -31.93
C SER A 31 0.49 3.60 -30.52
N VAL A 32 0.59 2.60 -29.65
CA VAL A 32 1.01 2.74 -28.25
C VAL A 32 2.52 2.58 -28.18
N ASN A 33 3.26 3.57 -27.65
CA ASN A 33 4.71 3.42 -27.39
C ASN A 33 4.97 2.64 -26.10
N ALA A 34 6.21 2.18 -25.88
CA ALA A 34 6.56 1.39 -24.70
C ALA A 34 6.22 2.10 -23.36
N PRO A 35 6.57 3.39 -23.14
CA PRO A 35 6.20 4.09 -21.92
C PRO A 35 4.70 4.13 -21.65
N LEU A 36 3.89 4.33 -22.67
CA LEU A 36 2.44 4.33 -22.53
C LEU A 36 1.91 2.94 -22.22
N ALA A 37 2.40 1.91 -22.93
CA ALA A 37 2.03 0.53 -22.65
C ALA A 37 2.31 0.15 -21.19
N LEU A 38 3.51 0.48 -20.68
CA LEU A 38 3.89 0.25 -19.28
C LEU A 38 2.98 0.99 -18.28
N ARG A 39 2.54 2.20 -18.60
CA ARG A 39 1.61 2.97 -17.75
C ARG A 39 0.18 2.41 -17.74
N LEU A 40 -0.21 1.66 -18.77
CA LEU A 40 -1.52 1.04 -18.87
C LEU A 40 -1.60 -0.31 -18.13
N ILE A 41 -0.46 -0.94 -17.81
CA ILE A 41 -0.42 -2.24 -17.13
C ILE A 41 -1.17 -2.21 -15.79
N PRO A 42 -0.93 -1.25 -14.86
CA PRO A 42 -1.65 -1.21 -13.59
C PRO A 42 -3.17 -1.12 -13.76
N LEU A 43 -3.66 -0.34 -14.74
CA LEU A 43 -5.09 -0.24 -15.02
C LEU A 43 -5.67 -1.56 -15.57
N ALA A 44 -4.91 -2.28 -16.38
CA ALA A 44 -5.30 -3.60 -16.87
C ALA A 44 -5.29 -4.65 -15.73
N GLU A 45 -4.37 -4.54 -14.78
CA GLU A 45 -4.32 -5.36 -13.56
C GLU A 45 -5.55 -5.09 -12.67
N GLU A 46 -5.94 -3.83 -12.44
CA GLU A 46 -7.14 -3.45 -11.69
C GLU A 46 -8.44 -4.01 -12.31
N LEU A 47 -8.47 -4.15 -13.62
CA LEU A 47 -9.57 -4.78 -14.35
C LEU A 47 -9.48 -6.31 -14.40
N GLU A 48 -8.51 -6.92 -13.73
CA GLU A 48 -8.22 -8.36 -13.75
C GLU A 48 -8.07 -8.93 -15.18
N ASN A 49 -7.66 -8.08 -16.14
CA ASN A 49 -7.54 -8.45 -17.56
C ASN A 49 -6.11 -8.94 -17.88
N HIS A 50 -5.78 -10.16 -17.44
CA HIS A 50 -4.47 -10.77 -17.65
C HIS A 50 -4.06 -10.89 -19.13
N ASP A 51 -5.00 -11.11 -20.05
CA ASP A 51 -4.71 -11.15 -21.49
C ASP A 51 -4.20 -9.79 -21.99
N LEU A 52 -4.85 -8.71 -21.57
CA LEU A 52 -4.44 -7.35 -21.93
C LEU A 52 -3.07 -7.00 -21.32
N VAL A 53 -2.81 -7.38 -20.07
CA VAL A 53 -1.49 -7.20 -19.44
C VAL A 53 -0.40 -7.88 -20.27
N GLY A 54 -0.59 -9.15 -20.62
CA GLY A 54 0.37 -9.90 -21.47
C GLY A 54 0.60 -9.25 -22.83
N ARG A 55 -0.48 -8.76 -23.49
CA ARG A 55 -0.39 -8.04 -24.76
C ARG A 55 0.36 -6.71 -24.66
N LEU A 56 0.13 -5.94 -23.58
CA LEU A 56 0.83 -4.68 -23.32
C LEU A 56 2.33 -4.90 -23.11
N ILE A 57 2.72 -5.92 -22.34
CA ILE A 57 4.12 -6.29 -22.10
C ILE A 57 4.78 -6.72 -23.41
N ALA A 58 4.18 -7.65 -24.16
CA ALA A 58 4.72 -8.14 -25.43
C ALA A 58 4.86 -7.02 -26.48
N HIS A 59 3.89 -6.11 -26.53
CA HIS A 59 3.97 -4.95 -27.41
C HIS A 59 5.10 -4.00 -26.98
N ALA A 60 5.18 -3.66 -25.69
CA ALA A 60 6.24 -2.79 -25.15
C ALA A 60 7.64 -3.36 -25.41
N GLU A 61 7.82 -4.69 -25.31
CA GLU A 61 9.07 -5.40 -25.64
C GLU A 61 9.47 -5.19 -27.10
N GLY A 62 8.49 -5.17 -28.01
CA GLY A 62 8.73 -4.97 -29.46
C GLY A 62 9.05 -3.54 -29.87
N VAL A 63 8.68 -2.53 -29.05
CA VAL A 63 8.79 -1.10 -29.40
C VAL A 63 9.66 -0.29 -28.43
N ALA A 64 10.27 -0.92 -27.43
CA ALA A 64 11.20 -0.27 -26.50
C ALA A 64 12.37 0.36 -27.25
N ALA A 65 12.64 1.64 -27.00
CA ALA A 65 13.55 2.46 -27.78
C ALA A 65 14.98 2.47 -27.21
N ASP A 66 15.15 2.19 -25.92
CA ASP A 66 16.43 2.26 -25.22
C ASP A 66 16.53 1.21 -24.10
N GLU A 67 17.70 1.20 -23.42
CA GLU A 67 17.98 0.26 -22.34
C GLU A 67 17.09 0.50 -21.11
N LEU A 68 16.68 1.74 -20.85
CA LEU A 68 15.81 2.08 -19.72
C LEU A 68 14.39 1.56 -19.94
N GLU A 69 13.83 1.80 -21.14
CA GLU A 69 12.52 1.26 -21.51
C GLU A 69 12.55 -0.28 -21.49
N THR A 70 13.59 -0.89 -22.04
CA THR A 70 13.80 -2.35 -21.99
C THR A 70 13.87 -2.86 -20.55
N GLY A 71 14.54 -2.13 -19.66
CA GLY A 71 14.62 -2.47 -18.23
C GLY A 71 13.26 -2.46 -17.56
N TRP A 72 12.42 -1.45 -17.82
CA TRP A 72 11.05 -1.40 -17.30
C TRP A 72 10.17 -2.51 -17.85
N VAL A 73 10.28 -2.81 -19.15
CA VAL A 73 9.56 -3.94 -19.77
C VAL A 73 9.97 -5.27 -19.12
N ASN A 74 11.27 -5.48 -18.89
CA ASN A 74 11.76 -6.67 -18.21
C ASN A 74 11.22 -6.77 -16.79
N PHE A 75 11.12 -5.66 -16.07
CA PHE A 75 10.54 -5.65 -14.72
C PHE A 75 9.08 -6.11 -14.74
N GLU A 76 8.24 -5.55 -15.61
CA GLU A 76 6.85 -5.95 -15.71
C GLU A 76 6.69 -7.40 -16.20
N LYS A 77 7.54 -7.84 -17.11
CA LYS A 77 7.57 -9.24 -17.59
C LYS A 77 7.90 -10.22 -16.46
N LEU A 78 8.93 -9.92 -15.68
CA LEU A 78 9.29 -10.76 -14.52
C LEU A 78 8.16 -10.82 -13.48
N ARG A 79 7.46 -9.70 -13.24
CA ARG A 79 6.27 -9.66 -12.36
C ARG A 79 5.15 -10.53 -12.91
N PHE A 80 4.82 -10.37 -14.17
CA PHE A 80 3.75 -11.11 -14.84
C PHE A 80 4.02 -12.62 -14.86
N ASP A 81 5.27 -13.02 -15.12
CA ASP A 81 5.70 -14.42 -15.15
C ASP A 81 5.91 -15.03 -13.75
N ASN A 82 5.72 -14.26 -12.66
CA ASN A 82 6.06 -14.66 -11.30
C ASN A 82 7.48 -15.24 -11.19
N ALA A 83 8.44 -14.54 -11.78
CA ALA A 83 9.81 -15.00 -11.88
C ALA A 83 10.48 -15.15 -10.50
N PRO A 84 11.50 -16.01 -10.36
CA PRO A 84 12.30 -16.12 -9.14
C PRO A 84 12.92 -14.80 -8.68
N ILE A 85 13.10 -14.64 -7.37
CA ILE A 85 13.65 -13.41 -6.75
C ILE A 85 15.02 -13.05 -7.36
N ASP A 86 15.87 -14.03 -7.64
CA ASP A 86 17.21 -13.83 -8.20
C ASP A 86 17.17 -13.03 -9.52
N ASN A 87 16.16 -13.24 -10.37
CA ASN A 87 16.00 -12.51 -11.62
C ASN A 87 15.77 -11.01 -11.37
N PHE A 88 15.01 -10.67 -10.34
CA PHE A 88 14.81 -9.26 -9.94
C PHE A 88 16.07 -8.66 -9.33
N VAL A 89 16.84 -9.44 -8.56
CA VAL A 89 18.13 -9.00 -8.00
C VAL A 89 19.13 -8.69 -9.13
N GLU A 90 19.21 -9.53 -10.15
CA GLU A 90 20.02 -9.29 -11.34
C GLU A 90 19.55 -8.03 -12.09
N LEU A 91 18.24 -7.86 -12.28
CA LEU A 91 17.68 -6.69 -12.93
C LEU A 91 17.99 -5.40 -12.14
N ALA A 92 17.90 -5.43 -10.80
CA ALA A 92 18.27 -4.28 -9.96
C ALA A 92 19.72 -3.87 -10.16
N ALA A 93 20.63 -4.85 -10.18
CA ALA A 93 22.05 -4.59 -10.43
C ALA A 93 22.33 -4.05 -11.85
N MET A 94 21.56 -4.49 -12.84
CA MET A 94 21.63 -3.92 -14.20
C MET A 94 21.11 -2.49 -14.22
N ALA A 95 19.97 -2.21 -13.58
CA ALA A 95 19.35 -0.89 -13.54
C ALA A 95 20.24 0.19 -12.92
N GLU A 96 21.05 -0.17 -11.92
CA GLU A 96 22.03 0.74 -11.30
C GLU A 96 23.13 1.23 -12.29
N ASN A 97 23.32 0.53 -13.41
CA ASN A 97 24.30 0.87 -14.44
C ASN A 97 23.70 1.51 -15.70
N ILE A 98 22.38 1.59 -15.80
CA ILE A 98 21.67 2.26 -16.90
C ILE A 98 21.66 3.77 -16.65
N ALA A 99 21.91 4.57 -17.67
CA ALA A 99 21.74 6.02 -17.59
C ALA A 99 20.28 6.36 -17.15
N ASP A 100 20.12 7.20 -16.14
CA ASP A 100 18.83 7.52 -15.53
C ASP A 100 18.06 6.31 -14.96
N GLY A 101 18.73 5.17 -14.74
CA GLY A 101 18.12 3.92 -14.26
C GLY A 101 17.77 3.90 -12.77
N ASN A 102 18.11 4.91 -11.99
CA ASN A 102 17.83 4.96 -10.56
C ASN A 102 16.35 4.74 -10.19
N PRO A 103 15.34 5.33 -10.89
CA PRO A 103 13.94 5.03 -10.60
C PRO A 103 13.59 3.56 -10.80
N LEU A 104 14.10 2.93 -11.85
CA LEU A 104 13.93 1.50 -12.10
C LEU A 104 14.60 0.66 -11.00
N ALA A 105 15.86 0.96 -10.67
CA ALA A 105 16.57 0.28 -9.60
C ALA A 105 15.82 0.36 -8.28
N ALA A 106 15.30 1.54 -7.92
CA ALA A 106 14.49 1.73 -6.70
C ALA A 106 13.21 0.90 -6.72
N ALA A 107 12.50 0.85 -7.85
CA ALA A 107 11.27 0.07 -7.99
C ALA A 107 11.54 -1.43 -7.88
N VAL A 108 12.55 -1.93 -8.58
CA VAL A 108 12.93 -3.35 -8.55
C VAL A 108 13.40 -3.75 -7.15
N LEU A 109 14.27 -2.96 -6.50
CA LEU A 109 14.74 -3.22 -5.13
C LEU A 109 13.59 -3.25 -4.12
N HIS A 110 12.60 -2.36 -4.26
CA HIS A 110 11.41 -2.37 -3.43
C HIS A 110 10.60 -3.65 -3.64
N HIS A 111 10.40 -4.06 -4.89
CA HIS A 111 9.69 -5.29 -5.21
C HIS A 111 10.40 -6.53 -4.65
N VAL A 112 11.72 -6.59 -4.74
CA VAL A 112 12.53 -7.65 -4.09
C VAL A 112 12.28 -7.67 -2.58
N GLY A 113 12.22 -6.48 -1.94
CA GLY A 113 11.87 -6.37 -0.53
C GLY A 113 10.48 -6.97 -0.22
N LEU A 114 9.46 -6.70 -1.05
CA LEU A 114 8.12 -7.27 -0.91
C LEU A 114 8.12 -8.79 -1.04
N LEU A 115 8.87 -9.34 -1.99
CA LEU A 115 9.00 -10.79 -2.17
C LEU A 115 9.64 -11.46 -0.95
N TYR A 116 10.68 -10.85 -0.37
CA TYR A 116 11.30 -11.34 0.86
C TYR A 116 10.39 -11.19 2.09
N LEU A 117 9.57 -10.13 2.17
CA LEU A 117 8.55 -10.02 3.23
C LEU A 117 7.54 -11.16 3.13
N SER A 118 7.08 -11.48 1.93
CA SER A 118 6.15 -12.58 1.68
C SER A 118 6.76 -13.96 1.99
N ALA A 119 8.08 -14.08 1.83
CA ALA A 119 8.84 -15.27 2.19
C ALA A 119 9.26 -15.30 3.67
N GLU A 120 8.85 -14.31 4.47
CA GLU A 120 9.22 -14.14 5.89
C GLU A 120 10.74 -14.01 6.13
N ASP A 121 11.50 -13.68 5.10
CA ASP A 121 12.93 -13.37 5.20
C ASP A 121 13.12 -11.87 5.48
N TYR A 122 12.95 -11.51 6.73
CA TYR A 122 12.94 -10.10 7.16
C TYR A 122 14.29 -9.42 7.02
N ASP A 123 15.40 -10.14 7.13
CA ASP A 123 16.73 -9.57 6.99
C ASP A 123 17.00 -9.13 5.56
N ASN A 124 16.69 -9.96 4.58
CA ASN A 124 16.77 -9.60 3.17
C ASN A 124 15.72 -8.55 2.79
N CYS A 125 14.50 -8.64 3.32
CA CYS A 125 13.49 -7.59 3.14
C CYS A 125 14.05 -6.22 3.54
N LYS A 126 14.59 -6.07 4.76
CA LYS A 126 15.19 -4.82 5.25
C LYS A 126 16.37 -4.38 4.41
N MET A 127 17.25 -5.30 4.03
CA MET A 127 18.42 -4.98 3.23
C MET A 127 18.03 -4.36 1.88
N PHE A 128 17.16 -5.01 1.11
CA PHE A 128 16.76 -4.54 -0.21
C PHE A 128 15.89 -3.28 -0.14
N THR A 129 14.96 -3.22 0.81
CA THR A 129 14.11 -2.03 0.99
C THR A 129 14.93 -0.80 1.42
N THR A 130 15.95 -0.99 2.28
CA THR A 130 16.86 0.11 2.64
C THR A 130 17.68 0.59 1.44
N ARG A 131 18.09 -0.31 0.54
CA ARG A 131 18.75 0.10 -0.71
C ARG A 131 17.81 0.91 -1.59
N SER A 132 16.57 0.44 -1.78
CA SER A 132 15.52 1.18 -2.50
C SER A 132 15.32 2.58 -1.89
N MET A 133 15.16 2.67 -0.58
CA MET A 133 14.99 3.93 0.15
C MET A 133 16.15 4.90 -0.13
N ARG A 134 17.41 4.43 -0.07
CA ARG A 134 18.58 5.27 -0.34
C ARG A 134 18.63 5.81 -1.78
N VAL A 135 18.26 4.99 -2.76
CA VAL A 135 18.16 5.44 -4.16
C VAL A 135 17.10 6.51 -4.30
N ARG A 136 15.93 6.32 -3.68
CA ARG A 136 14.84 7.30 -3.68
C ARG A 136 15.22 8.62 -3.01
N GLU A 137 15.99 8.58 -1.92
CA GLU A 137 16.55 9.78 -1.28
C GLU A 137 17.49 10.54 -2.22
N GLN A 138 18.34 9.83 -2.97
CA GLN A 138 19.29 10.44 -3.91
C GLN A 138 18.60 11.16 -5.07
N ILE A 139 17.45 10.65 -5.53
CA ILE A 139 16.69 11.23 -6.65
C ILE A 139 15.52 12.10 -6.19
N ASP A 140 15.40 12.36 -4.89
CA ASP A 140 14.31 13.13 -4.26
C ASP A 140 12.89 12.58 -4.58
N ASP A 141 12.77 11.25 -4.67
CA ASP A 141 11.49 10.57 -4.87
C ASP A 141 10.72 10.44 -3.54
N GLN A 142 10.10 11.52 -3.10
CA GLN A 142 9.35 11.56 -1.83
C GLN A 142 8.16 10.59 -1.85
N ALA A 143 7.44 10.49 -2.97
CA ALA A 143 6.32 9.57 -3.12
C ALA A 143 6.77 8.10 -3.00
N GLY A 144 7.89 7.76 -3.65
CA GLY A 144 8.48 6.44 -3.53
C GLY A 144 8.98 6.12 -2.12
N LEU A 145 9.53 7.12 -1.40
CA LEU A 145 9.98 6.95 -0.01
C LEU A 145 8.87 6.48 0.91
N VAL A 146 7.62 6.93 0.72
CA VAL A 146 6.44 6.49 1.48
C VAL A 146 6.30 4.96 1.43
N TYR A 147 6.42 4.36 0.24
CA TYR A 147 6.31 2.90 0.09
C TYR A 147 7.49 2.14 0.72
N SER A 148 8.71 2.67 0.59
CA SER A 148 9.86 2.04 1.24
C SER A 148 9.74 2.07 2.77
N LEU A 149 9.28 3.18 3.34
CA LEU A 149 9.06 3.32 4.77
C LEU A 149 7.93 2.41 5.28
N ALA A 150 6.83 2.29 4.53
CA ALA A 150 5.74 1.38 4.86
C ALA A 150 6.21 -0.08 4.90
N LEU A 151 7.05 -0.49 3.93
CA LEU A 151 7.59 -1.85 3.89
C LEU A 151 8.57 -2.11 5.04
N LEU A 152 9.43 -1.15 5.39
CA LEU A 152 10.32 -1.26 6.55
C LEU A 152 9.52 -1.32 7.85
N GLU A 153 8.51 -0.47 8.01
CA GLU A 153 7.60 -0.48 9.15
C GLU A 153 6.92 -1.85 9.31
N ALA A 154 6.37 -2.41 8.23
CA ALA A 154 5.74 -3.73 8.25
C ALA A 154 6.73 -4.83 8.63
N CYS A 155 7.95 -4.79 8.09
CA CYS A 155 9.00 -5.75 8.39
C CYS A 155 9.44 -5.69 9.87
N GLU A 156 9.60 -4.48 10.42
CA GLU A 156 9.96 -4.29 11.84
C GLU A 156 8.83 -4.72 12.77
N LYS A 157 7.56 -4.47 12.43
CA LYS A 157 6.38 -4.98 13.17
C LYS A 157 6.38 -6.51 13.24
N ARG A 158 6.67 -7.20 12.11
CA ARG A 158 6.73 -8.67 12.07
C ARG A 158 7.86 -9.25 12.93
N GLN A 159 8.92 -8.51 13.14
CA GLN A 159 10.03 -8.87 14.05
C GLN A 159 9.83 -8.38 15.49
N ASN A 160 8.69 -7.80 15.84
CA ASN A 160 8.39 -7.16 17.13
C ASN A 160 9.34 -5.99 17.49
N ASN A 161 9.96 -5.37 16.51
CA ASN A 161 10.83 -4.19 16.68
C ASN A 161 9.99 -2.90 16.63
N HIS A 162 9.05 -2.75 17.58
CA HIS A 162 8.03 -1.70 17.52
C HIS A 162 8.60 -0.28 17.57
N ASP A 163 9.74 -0.04 18.26
CA ASP A 163 10.40 1.28 18.26
C ASP A 163 10.91 1.67 16.87
N SER A 164 11.52 0.73 16.14
CA SER A 164 11.97 0.94 14.76
C SER A 164 10.80 1.14 13.80
N ALA A 165 9.74 0.34 13.96
CA ALA A 165 8.50 0.49 13.19
C ALA A 165 7.88 1.88 13.40
N LEU A 166 7.82 2.35 14.65
CA LEU A 166 7.34 3.69 14.99
C LEU A 166 8.15 4.79 14.31
N ALA A 167 9.48 4.66 14.29
CA ALA A 167 10.36 5.64 13.63
C ALA A 167 10.10 5.71 12.13
N HIS A 168 9.91 4.57 11.45
CA HIS A 168 9.57 4.54 10.03
C HIS A 168 8.18 5.10 9.75
N GLY A 169 7.17 4.73 10.53
CA GLY A 169 5.80 5.25 10.42
C GLY A 169 5.72 6.75 10.64
N THR A 170 6.40 7.27 11.67
CA THR A 170 6.45 8.72 11.94
C THR A 170 7.06 9.48 10.77
N ARG A 171 8.17 9.00 10.22
CA ARG A 171 8.78 9.61 9.04
C ARG A 171 7.85 9.56 7.81
N ARG A 172 7.10 8.46 7.63
CA ARG A 172 6.10 8.31 6.58
C ARG A 172 5.00 9.36 6.71
N LEU A 173 4.46 9.59 7.92
CA LEU A 173 3.48 10.63 8.20
C LEU A 173 3.98 12.04 7.83
N GLU A 174 5.23 12.37 8.17
CA GLU A 174 5.83 13.67 7.83
C GLU A 174 5.90 13.90 6.31
N ILE A 175 6.25 12.86 5.54
CA ILE A 175 6.33 12.95 4.08
C ILE A 175 4.93 13.08 3.49
N LEU A 176 3.97 12.27 3.91
CA LEU A 176 2.58 12.29 3.44
C LEU A 176 1.90 13.64 3.73
N THR A 177 2.20 14.22 4.90
CA THR A 177 1.73 15.58 5.25
C THR A 177 2.25 16.63 4.27
N LYS A 178 3.52 16.56 3.89
CA LYS A 178 4.13 17.50 2.92
C LYS A 178 3.60 17.30 1.50
N LEU A 179 3.28 16.06 1.14
CA LEU A 179 2.69 15.72 -0.16
C LEU A 179 1.20 16.10 -0.25
N GLY A 180 0.53 16.26 0.89
CA GLY A 180 -0.92 16.48 0.95
C GLY A 180 -1.72 15.23 0.54
N ASP A 181 -1.12 14.05 0.68
CA ASP A 181 -1.74 12.76 0.39
C ASP A 181 -2.64 12.36 1.56
N ARG A 182 -3.93 12.66 1.42
CA ARG A 182 -4.93 12.47 2.48
C ARG A 182 -5.24 10.98 2.71
N GLU A 183 -5.31 10.18 1.66
CA GLU A 183 -5.55 8.74 1.77
C GLU A 183 -4.37 8.05 2.47
N GLY A 184 -3.16 8.32 2.00
CA GLY A 184 -1.95 7.81 2.64
C GLY A 184 -1.80 8.28 4.10
N LEU A 185 -2.19 9.52 4.44
CA LEU A 185 -2.20 10.03 5.81
C LEU A 185 -3.15 9.24 6.70
N MET A 186 -4.38 9.01 6.24
CA MET A 186 -5.39 8.25 6.98
C MET A 186 -4.89 6.85 7.34
N GLU A 187 -4.36 6.13 6.36
CA GLU A 187 -3.80 4.79 6.57
C GLU A 187 -2.59 4.81 7.51
N SER A 188 -1.64 5.72 7.26
CA SER A 188 -0.43 5.82 8.06
C SER A 188 -0.69 6.23 9.51
N MET A 189 -1.70 7.07 9.79
CA MET A 189 -2.12 7.41 11.15
C MET A 189 -2.62 6.18 11.90
N ALA A 190 -3.43 5.33 11.26
CA ALA A 190 -3.92 4.09 11.87
C ALA A 190 -2.78 3.10 12.15
N ASP A 191 -1.82 2.96 11.22
CA ASP A 191 -0.65 2.10 11.38
C ASP A 191 0.25 2.53 12.55
N VAL A 192 0.51 3.83 12.67
CA VAL A 192 1.31 4.40 13.76
C VAL A 192 0.55 4.30 15.08
N ALA A 193 -0.77 4.54 15.07
CA ALA A 193 -1.63 4.37 16.25
C ALA A 193 -1.56 2.95 16.81
N HIS A 194 -1.65 1.95 15.92
CA HIS A 194 -1.51 0.54 16.32
C HIS A 194 -0.14 0.26 16.95
N THR A 195 0.93 0.81 16.38
CA THR A 195 2.29 0.66 16.93
C THR A 195 2.43 1.35 18.29
N GLN A 196 1.86 2.56 18.46
CA GLN A 196 1.82 3.29 19.73
C GLN A 196 1.04 2.52 20.81
N ALA A 197 -0.13 1.95 20.46
CA ALA A 197 -0.91 1.13 21.36
C ALA A 197 -0.13 -0.11 21.82
N THR A 198 0.58 -0.78 20.89
CA THR A 198 1.44 -1.93 21.20
C THR A 198 2.59 -1.57 22.15
N LEU A 199 3.13 -0.35 22.05
CA LEU A 199 4.15 0.20 22.95
C LEU A 199 3.56 0.72 24.29
N GLY A 200 2.25 0.65 24.47
CA GLY A 200 1.56 1.12 25.68
C GLY A 200 1.29 2.63 25.73
N SER A 201 1.58 3.36 24.65
CA SER A 201 1.30 4.80 24.51
C SER A 201 -0.15 5.03 24.09
N LEU A 202 -1.10 4.62 24.95
CA LEU A 202 -2.53 4.56 24.61
C LEU A 202 -3.13 5.92 24.23
N ASP A 203 -2.78 7.00 24.95
CA ASP A 203 -3.31 8.34 24.65
C ASP A 203 -2.89 8.82 23.26
N ALA A 204 -1.61 8.63 22.90
CA ALA A 204 -1.11 8.99 21.56
C ALA A 204 -1.76 8.13 20.44
N ALA A 205 -2.03 6.87 20.74
CA ALA A 205 -2.73 5.98 19.82
C ALA A 205 -4.19 6.41 19.61
N ILE A 206 -4.90 6.78 20.68
CA ILE A 206 -6.28 7.31 20.62
C ILE A 206 -6.32 8.57 19.75
N ASP A 207 -5.40 9.50 19.96
CA ASP A 207 -5.35 10.74 19.19
C ASP A 207 -5.16 10.47 17.68
N LEU A 208 -4.27 9.56 17.32
CA LEU A 208 -4.01 9.21 15.92
C LEU A 208 -5.17 8.43 15.29
N TYR A 209 -5.79 7.49 16.02
CA TYR A 209 -6.97 6.80 15.51
C TYR A 209 -8.15 7.75 15.30
N ASN A 210 -8.35 8.74 16.18
CA ASN A 210 -9.40 9.73 16.00
C ASN A 210 -9.12 10.62 14.78
N GLN A 211 -7.88 11.04 14.53
CA GLN A 211 -7.51 11.78 13.32
C GLN A 211 -7.71 10.93 12.05
N SER A 212 -7.32 9.67 12.07
CA SER A 212 -7.57 8.73 10.98
C SER A 212 -9.08 8.56 10.72
N LEU A 213 -9.88 8.44 11.79
CA LEU A 213 -11.33 8.31 11.70
C LEU A 213 -11.99 9.58 11.12
N GLU A 214 -11.57 10.77 11.55
CA GLU A 214 -12.05 12.03 10.99
C GLU A 214 -11.77 12.11 9.49
N LEU A 215 -10.54 11.77 9.09
CA LEU A 215 -10.13 11.81 7.70
C LEU A 215 -10.85 10.75 6.85
N SER A 216 -11.07 9.54 7.39
CA SER A 216 -11.84 8.50 6.70
C SER A 216 -13.32 8.85 6.54
N ASN A 217 -13.90 9.59 7.49
CA ASN A 217 -15.26 10.12 7.35
C ASN A 217 -15.35 11.19 6.24
N GLU A 218 -14.36 12.08 6.13
CA GLU A 218 -14.31 13.10 5.08
C GLU A 218 -14.08 12.50 3.68
N LEU A 219 -13.34 11.39 3.61
CA LEU A 219 -13.07 10.64 2.37
C LEU A 219 -14.18 9.63 2.03
N GLU A 220 -15.17 9.45 2.91
CA GLU A 220 -16.21 8.42 2.81
C GLU A 220 -15.62 6.99 2.69
N ASP A 221 -14.42 6.77 3.28
CA ASP A 221 -13.73 5.47 3.26
C ASP A 221 -14.18 4.58 4.43
N VAL A 222 -15.03 3.61 4.12
CA VAL A 222 -15.57 2.64 5.10
C VAL A 222 -14.47 1.74 5.67
N SER A 223 -13.45 1.42 4.90
CA SER A 223 -12.32 0.60 5.34
C SER A 223 -11.49 1.32 6.38
N GLY A 224 -11.17 2.59 6.15
CA GLY A 224 -10.47 3.45 7.12
C GLY A 224 -11.28 3.65 8.40
N GLN A 225 -12.59 3.92 8.28
CA GLN A 225 -13.49 3.99 9.45
C GLN A 225 -13.46 2.70 10.27
N PHE A 226 -13.48 1.55 9.60
CA PHE A 226 -13.39 0.25 10.28
C PHE A 226 -12.08 0.09 11.04
N VAL A 227 -10.94 0.34 10.39
CA VAL A 227 -9.62 0.17 11.01
C VAL A 227 -9.46 1.07 12.24
N ALA A 228 -9.83 2.35 12.11
CA ALA A 228 -9.71 3.30 13.21
C ALA A 228 -10.62 2.94 14.40
N ARG A 229 -11.91 2.63 14.14
CA ARG A 229 -12.86 2.26 15.20
C ARG A 229 -12.51 0.93 15.86
N TRP A 230 -11.99 -0.04 15.08
CA TRP A 230 -11.53 -1.31 15.61
C TRP A 230 -10.36 -1.08 16.59
N GLY A 231 -9.38 -0.27 16.20
CA GLY A 231 -8.25 0.07 17.08
C GLY A 231 -8.67 0.83 18.34
N LEU A 232 -9.63 1.77 18.25
CA LEU A 232 -10.21 2.44 19.42
C LEU A 232 -10.92 1.45 20.33
N ALA A 233 -11.66 0.49 19.79
CA ALA A 233 -12.30 -0.56 20.57
C ALA A 233 -11.27 -1.44 21.29
N ASP A 234 -10.15 -1.81 20.64
CA ASP A 234 -9.06 -2.54 21.25
C ASP A 234 -8.49 -1.80 22.48
N ILE A 235 -8.27 -0.49 22.36
CA ILE A 235 -7.76 0.33 23.46
C ILE A 235 -8.78 0.43 24.60
N CYS A 236 -10.07 0.62 24.29
CA CYS A 236 -11.13 0.64 25.29
C CYS A 236 -11.20 -0.69 26.07
N GLU A 237 -11.07 -1.82 25.40
CA GLU A 237 -11.03 -3.13 26.06
C GLU A 237 -9.80 -3.29 26.97
N ILE A 238 -8.62 -2.83 26.53
CA ILE A 238 -7.40 -2.81 27.36
C ILE A 238 -7.63 -1.98 28.63
N GLN A 239 -8.39 -0.88 28.53
CA GLN A 239 -8.73 0.00 29.66
C GLN A 239 -9.91 -0.52 30.50
N GLY A 240 -10.58 -1.59 30.08
CA GLY A 240 -11.76 -2.17 30.73
C GLY A 240 -13.06 -1.39 30.48
N ASP A 241 -13.06 -0.44 29.54
CA ASP A 241 -14.25 0.31 29.11
C ASP A 241 -14.99 -0.43 27.98
N TYR A 242 -15.63 -1.53 28.36
CA TYR A 242 -16.36 -2.38 27.41
C TYR A 242 -17.56 -1.68 26.75
N GLN A 243 -18.16 -0.70 27.46
CA GLN A 243 -19.30 0.05 26.91
C GLN A 243 -18.87 0.91 25.72
N THR A 244 -17.78 1.67 25.88
CA THR A 244 -17.24 2.48 24.77
C THR A 244 -16.69 1.60 23.64
N ALA A 245 -16.07 0.44 23.95
CA ALA A 245 -15.66 -0.52 22.93
C ALA A 245 -16.85 -0.99 22.08
N MET A 246 -17.97 -1.35 22.71
CA MET A 246 -19.21 -1.76 22.01
C MET A 246 -19.80 -0.63 21.17
N LEU A 247 -19.71 0.63 21.61
CA LEU A 247 -20.14 1.78 20.81
C LEU A 247 -19.32 1.89 19.51
N HIS A 248 -17.98 1.84 19.59
CA HIS A 248 -17.13 1.87 18.39
C HIS A 248 -17.45 0.73 17.42
N LEU A 249 -17.64 -0.49 17.92
CA LEU A 249 -17.99 -1.64 17.08
C LEU A 249 -19.40 -1.53 16.47
N SER A 250 -20.37 -0.98 17.23
CA SER A 250 -21.73 -0.74 16.73
C SER A 250 -21.73 0.32 15.63
N ASP A 251 -20.98 1.41 15.80
CA ASP A 251 -20.81 2.43 14.77
C ASP A 251 -20.14 1.86 13.51
N CYS A 252 -19.16 0.96 13.67
CA CYS A 252 -18.58 0.20 12.56
C CYS A 252 -19.66 -0.56 11.78
N LEU A 253 -20.49 -1.33 12.48
CA LEU A 253 -21.59 -2.09 11.88
C LEU A 253 -22.56 -1.17 11.13
N HIS A 254 -22.90 -0.02 11.72
CA HIS A 254 -23.78 0.96 11.09
C HIS A 254 -23.17 1.56 9.81
N SER A 255 -21.86 1.83 9.78
CA SER A 255 -21.18 2.32 8.57
C SER A 255 -21.30 1.32 7.43
N PHE A 256 -21.01 0.03 7.66
CA PHE A 256 -21.17 -1.00 6.63
C PHE A 256 -22.59 -1.07 6.08
N ILE A 257 -23.61 -1.02 6.98
CA ILE A 257 -25.01 -1.05 6.58
C ILE A 257 -25.38 0.19 5.77
N ALA A 258 -24.94 1.38 6.18
CA ALA A 258 -25.25 2.64 5.51
C ALA A 258 -24.71 2.68 4.07
N PHE A 259 -23.54 2.07 3.83
CA PHE A 259 -22.95 1.94 2.50
C PHE A 259 -23.44 0.73 1.71
N GLY A 260 -24.40 -0.03 2.26
CA GLY A 260 -24.94 -1.23 1.59
C GLY A 260 -23.95 -2.39 1.50
N LEU A 261 -22.91 -2.38 2.33
CA LEU A 261 -21.88 -3.40 2.36
C LEU A 261 -22.19 -4.48 3.40
N PRO A 262 -21.82 -5.75 3.17
CA PRO A 262 -21.95 -6.79 4.17
C PRO A 262 -21.02 -6.51 5.35
N ALA A 263 -21.57 -6.44 6.56
CA ALA A 263 -20.76 -6.25 7.76
C ALA A 263 -19.88 -7.48 8.03
N PRO A 264 -18.58 -7.28 8.32
CA PRO A 264 -17.68 -8.38 8.67
C PRO A 264 -18.19 -9.19 9.88
N THR A 265 -18.16 -10.51 9.78
CA THR A 265 -18.55 -11.42 10.88
C THR A 265 -17.83 -11.11 12.20
N PRO A 266 -16.51 -10.80 12.22
CA PRO A 266 -15.79 -10.50 13.45
C PRO A 266 -16.37 -9.35 14.29
N ILE A 267 -17.01 -8.35 13.67
CA ILE A 267 -17.66 -7.25 14.43
C ILE A 267 -18.77 -7.82 15.32
N ARG A 268 -19.64 -8.66 14.76
CA ARG A 268 -20.79 -9.24 15.48
C ARG A 268 -20.32 -10.18 16.59
N GLU A 269 -19.37 -11.05 16.28
CA GLU A 269 -18.80 -12.00 17.25
C GLU A 269 -18.16 -11.27 18.43
N ARG A 270 -17.47 -10.16 18.17
CA ARG A 270 -16.84 -9.34 19.22
C ARG A 270 -17.89 -8.62 20.07
N LEU A 271 -18.91 -8.02 19.46
CA LEU A 271 -20.04 -7.40 20.17
C LEU A 271 -20.75 -8.41 21.09
N ASP A 272 -21.02 -9.62 20.58
CA ASP A 272 -21.63 -10.68 21.38
C ASP A 272 -20.75 -11.13 22.55
N ALA A 273 -19.44 -11.16 22.37
CA ALA A 273 -18.48 -11.49 23.42
C ALA A 273 -18.45 -10.42 24.50
N LEU A 274 -18.36 -9.13 24.13
CA LEU A 274 -18.34 -8.00 25.08
C LEU A 274 -19.65 -7.89 25.85
N THR A 275 -20.79 -8.11 25.20
CA THR A 275 -22.12 -8.11 25.86
C THR A 275 -22.19 -9.14 26.99
N LYS A 276 -21.58 -10.33 26.79
CA LYS A 276 -21.53 -11.38 27.84
C LYS A 276 -20.62 -11.01 29.01
N LEU A 277 -19.60 -10.18 28.81
CA LEU A 277 -18.72 -9.71 29.86
C LEU A 277 -19.37 -8.66 30.76
N GLU A 278 -20.29 -7.84 30.21
CA GLU A 278 -20.99 -6.79 30.96
C GLU A 278 -22.24 -7.29 31.68
N LEU A 279 -22.86 -8.38 31.24
CA LEU A 279 -23.99 -8.96 31.95
C LEU A 279 -23.47 -9.66 33.24
N PRO A 280 -23.94 -9.27 34.43
CA PRO A 280 -23.64 -10.01 35.64
C PRO A 280 -24.13 -11.44 35.44
N SER A 281 -23.28 -12.42 35.75
CA SER A 281 -23.70 -13.83 35.78
C SER A 281 -24.95 -13.94 36.67
N GLU A 282 -26.09 -14.28 36.07
CA GLU A 282 -27.31 -14.63 36.81
C GLU A 282 -27.10 -16.00 37.51
N GLU A 283 -26.05 -16.11 38.33
CA GLU A 283 -25.85 -17.25 39.23
C GLU A 283 -25.24 -16.75 40.53
N GLU A 284 -26.12 -16.30 41.46
CA GLU A 284 -26.07 -16.61 42.88
C GLU A 284 -27.46 -16.50 43.51
#